data_b052e016ac9b1f5170360c2eaec25d2d
#
_entry.id   b052e016ac9b1f5170360c2eaec25d2d
#
_cell.length_a   1.000
_cell.length_b   1.000
_cell.length_c   1.000
_cell.angle_alpha   90.00
_cell.angle_beta   90.00
_cell.angle_gamma   90.00
#
_symmetry.space_group_name_H-M   'P 1'
#
loop_
_entity.id
_entity.type
_entity.pdbx_description
1 polymer ?
#
loop_
_entity_poly.entity_id
_entity_poly.type
_entity_poly.pdbx_seq_one_letter_code
_entity_poly.pdbx_strand_id
1 'polypeptide(L)'
;MPHPSWNDRYASGELPWDTGQPEPLLVEFVTTGGITPARTLEVGAGTGTNAIWLAERGFDVLGVDVSPLAVEQARAKIEGRDLRCRFATLDFLAAPVPDGPFHFVFDRGCFHVFDEPEERARFAVQVAGALVPGGLWLSLIGSTEGAPREVGPPRRSAREIALAIEPALEILELRSAEFRSHDAKAWFCLARQRTIPAQPSTRHD
;
A
#
# COMPACT_ATOMS: atom_id res chain seq x y z
N MET A 1 -15.20 18.80 -11.96
CA MET A 1 -15.75 18.90 -10.59
C MET A 1 -14.61 18.48 -9.68
N PRO A 2 -14.30 19.23 -8.60
CA PRO A 2 -13.33 18.74 -7.64
C PRO A 2 -13.85 17.41 -7.08
N HIS A 3 -13.00 16.39 -7.08
CA HIS A 3 -13.34 15.13 -6.44
C HIS A 3 -13.64 15.40 -4.95
N PRO A 4 -14.68 14.78 -4.36
CA PRO A 4 -14.93 14.89 -2.93
C PRO A 4 -13.66 14.45 -2.19
N SER A 5 -13.30 15.17 -1.12
CA SER A 5 -12.15 14.79 -0.32
C SER A 5 -12.33 13.36 0.21
N TRP A 6 -11.23 12.64 0.45
CA TRP A 6 -11.33 11.30 1.04
C TRP A 6 -12.11 11.32 2.35
N ASN A 7 -11.93 12.38 3.14
CA ASN A 7 -12.65 12.53 4.40
C ASN A 7 -14.17 12.64 4.20
N ASP A 8 -14.64 13.31 3.14
CA ASP A 8 -16.07 13.39 2.82
C ASP A 8 -16.65 12.03 2.43
N ARG A 9 -15.88 11.19 1.74
CA ARG A 9 -16.27 9.82 1.42
C ARG A 9 -16.46 8.97 2.68
N TYR A 10 -15.52 9.07 3.64
CA TYR A 10 -15.68 8.37 4.91
C TYR A 10 -16.84 8.92 5.75
N ALA A 11 -17.13 10.21 5.65
CA ALA A 11 -18.28 10.82 6.32
C ALA A 11 -19.62 10.37 5.72
N SER A 12 -19.71 10.16 4.40
CA SER A 12 -20.94 9.68 3.74
C SER A 12 -21.24 8.20 4.02
N GLY A 13 -20.24 7.41 4.43
CA GLY A 13 -20.37 5.97 4.62
C GLY A 13 -20.45 5.15 3.32
N GLU A 14 -20.36 5.78 2.15
CA GLU A 14 -20.35 5.11 0.86
C GLU A 14 -18.92 4.66 0.51
N LEU A 15 -18.50 3.52 1.04
CA LEU A 15 -17.16 2.98 0.95
C LEU A 15 -17.16 1.64 0.20
N PRO A 16 -17.38 1.62 -1.12
CA PRO A 16 -17.50 0.36 -1.87
C PRO A 16 -16.22 -0.50 -1.83
N TRP A 17 -15.07 0.09 -1.49
CA TRP A 17 -13.80 -0.63 -1.31
C TRP A 17 -13.63 -1.25 0.07
N ASP A 18 -14.38 -0.81 1.09
CA ASP A 18 -14.30 -1.33 2.46
C ASP A 18 -15.34 -2.42 2.68
N THR A 19 -14.91 -3.65 2.49
CA THR A 19 -15.76 -4.83 2.63
C THR A 19 -15.82 -5.37 4.06
N GLY A 20 -15.01 -4.82 4.98
CA GLY A 20 -14.81 -5.35 6.33
C GLY A 20 -14.04 -6.69 6.35
N GLN A 21 -13.57 -7.16 5.20
CA GLN A 21 -12.78 -8.38 5.06
C GLN A 21 -11.39 -8.05 4.50
N PRO A 22 -10.33 -8.73 4.96
CA PRO A 22 -8.99 -8.52 4.43
C PRO A 22 -8.92 -8.87 2.95
N GLU A 23 -8.06 -8.18 2.22
CA GLU A 23 -7.89 -8.40 0.79
C GLU A 23 -7.37 -9.81 0.51
N PRO A 24 -8.08 -10.64 -0.27
CA PRO A 24 -7.71 -12.04 -0.49
C PRO A 24 -6.32 -12.24 -1.10
N LEU A 25 -5.86 -11.32 -1.97
CA LEU A 25 -4.51 -11.40 -2.55
C LEU A 25 -3.42 -11.12 -1.50
N LEU A 26 -3.67 -10.25 -0.52
CA LEU A 26 -2.78 -10.07 0.63
C LEU A 26 -2.80 -11.32 1.51
N VAL A 27 -3.98 -11.88 1.78
CA VAL A 27 -4.14 -13.11 2.56
C VAL A 27 -3.34 -14.25 1.92
N GLU A 28 -3.52 -14.46 0.61
CA GLU A 28 -2.78 -15.48 -0.15
C GLU A 28 -1.27 -15.25 -0.04
N PHE A 29 -0.78 -14.04 -0.32
CA PHE A 29 0.64 -13.71 -0.27
C PHE A 29 1.26 -14.00 1.10
N VAL A 30 0.61 -13.62 2.20
CA VAL A 30 1.09 -13.86 3.56
C VAL A 30 1.04 -15.34 3.92
N THR A 31 -0.06 -16.03 3.62
CA THR A 31 -0.26 -17.42 4.06
C THR A 31 0.56 -18.43 3.24
N THR A 32 0.96 -18.08 2.02
CA THR A 32 1.88 -18.89 1.20
C THR A 32 3.36 -18.63 1.46
N GLY A 33 3.68 -17.76 2.45
CA GLY A 33 5.05 -17.50 2.86
C GLY A 33 5.76 -16.41 2.05
N GLY A 34 5.02 -15.58 1.34
CA GLY A 34 5.56 -14.44 0.60
C GLY A 34 6.24 -13.41 1.52
N ILE A 35 5.77 -13.31 2.76
CA ILE A 35 6.38 -12.50 3.82
C ILE A 35 6.12 -13.13 5.20
N THR A 36 7.09 -13.08 6.10
CA THR A 36 6.92 -13.45 7.51
C THR A 36 6.59 -12.22 8.37
N PRO A 37 6.02 -12.40 9.58
CA PRO A 37 5.69 -11.29 10.47
C PRO A 37 6.89 -10.35 10.70
N ALA A 38 6.68 -9.08 10.41
CA ALA A 38 7.71 -8.04 10.45
C ALA A 38 7.10 -6.66 10.69
N ARG A 39 7.94 -5.64 10.82
CA ARG A 39 7.47 -4.24 10.83
C ARG A 39 6.91 -3.88 9.46
N THR A 40 5.65 -3.46 9.47
CA THR A 40 4.85 -3.25 8.26
C THR A 40 4.21 -1.88 8.25
N LEU A 41 4.19 -1.27 7.07
CA LEU A 41 3.44 -0.04 6.79
C LEU A 41 2.29 -0.39 5.83
N GLU A 42 1.08 0.01 6.17
CA GLU A 42 -0.03 0.07 5.21
C GLU A 42 -0.31 1.52 4.82
N VAL A 43 -0.19 1.84 3.53
CA VAL A 43 -0.47 3.18 2.97
C VAL A 43 -1.90 3.22 2.42
N GLY A 44 -2.68 4.22 2.83
CA GLY A 44 -4.10 4.27 2.54
C GLY A 44 -4.88 3.19 3.30
N ALA A 45 -4.59 3.05 4.60
CA ALA A 45 -5.12 1.96 5.42
C ALA A 45 -6.65 2.01 5.61
N GLY A 46 -7.29 3.13 5.30
CA GLY A 46 -8.72 3.30 5.46
C GLY A 46 -9.18 3.02 6.88
N THR A 47 -10.19 2.19 7.03
CA THR A 47 -10.71 1.77 8.34
C THR A 47 -9.90 0.65 8.99
N GLY A 48 -8.69 0.34 8.46
CA GLY A 48 -7.71 -0.53 9.10
C GLY A 48 -7.90 -2.04 8.89
N THR A 49 -8.79 -2.47 8.03
CA THR A 49 -9.17 -3.89 7.89
C THR A 49 -7.97 -4.80 7.61
N ASN A 50 -7.08 -4.44 6.65
CA ASN A 50 -5.89 -5.24 6.34
C ASN A 50 -4.81 -5.11 7.41
N ALA A 51 -4.56 -3.88 7.93
CA ALA A 51 -3.59 -3.64 9.00
C ALA A 51 -3.91 -4.47 10.25
N ILE A 52 -5.19 -4.48 10.65
CA ILE A 52 -5.65 -5.27 11.80
C ILE A 52 -5.45 -6.76 11.53
N TRP A 53 -5.83 -7.24 10.35
CA TRP A 53 -5.64 -8.64 9.95
C TRP A 53 -4.16 -9.07 9.97
N LEU A 54 -3.25 -8.22 9.52
CA LEU A 54 -1.80 -8.44 9.60
C LEU A 54 -1.33 -8.49 11.06
N ALA A 55 -1.77 -7.55 11.90
CA ALA A 55 -1.40 -7.49 13.32
C ALA A 55 -1.87 -8.72 14.10
N GLU A 56 -3.05 -9.26 13.81
CA GLU A 56 -3.55 -10.54 14.36
C GLU A 56 -2.66 -11.73 14.02
N ARG A 57 -1.80 -11.59 13.00
CA ARG A 57 -0.81 -12.59 12.55
C ARG A 57 0.60 -12.28 12.99
N GLY A 58 0.75 -11.38 13.96
CA GLY A 58 2.02 -11.07 14.59
C GLY A 58 2.87 -10.00 13.90
N PHE A 59 2.38 -9.34 12.86
CA PHE A 59 3.05 -8.18 12.29
C PHE A 59 2.98 -6.98 13.23
N ASP A 60 3.99 -6.11 13.21
CA ASP A 60 3.97 -4.79 13.87
C ASP A 60 3.59 -3.74 12.82
N VAL A 61 2.33 -3.30 12.86
CA VAL A 61 1.74 -2.54 11.75
C VAL A 61 1.54 -1.08 12.11
N LEU A 62 2.00 -0.20 11.23
CA LEU A 62 1.56 1.19 11.15
C LEU A 62 0.67 1.35 9.92
N GLY A 63 -0.60 1.67 10.12
CA GLY A 63 -1.50 2.10 9.06
C GLY A 63 -1.54 3.63 8.96
N VAL A 64 -1.39 4.18 7.76
CA VAL A 64 -1.52 5.62 7.52
C VAL A 64 -2.61 5.89 6.49
N ASP A 65 -3.37 6.95 6.71
CA ASP A 65 -4.39 7.44 5.78
C ASP A 65 -4.46 8.97 5.83
N VAL A 66 -4.81 9.60 4.73
CA VAL A 66 -4.98 11.05 4.66
C VAL A 66 -6.26 11.51 5.35
N SER A 67 -7.26 10.64 5.50
CA SER A 67 -8.53 10.93 6.15
C SER A 67 -8.44 10.74 7.67
N PRO A 68 -8.58 11.81 8.47
CA PRO A 68 -8.68 11.69 9.93
C PRO A 68 -9.83 10.78 10.37
N LEU A 69 -10.96 10.81 9.65
CA LEU A 69 -12.14 10.02 9.97
C LEU A 69 -11.90 8.51 9.76
N ALA A 70 -11.19 8.15 8.68
CA ALA A 70 -10.77 6.76 8.46
C ALA A 70 -9.88 6.27 9.61
N VAL A 71 -8.89 7.08 10.00
CA VAL A 71 -7.97 6.77 11.10
C VAL A 71 -8.69 6.63 12.43
N GLU A 72 -9.68 7.49 12.72
CA GLU A 72 -10.51 7.40 13.92
C GLU A 72 -11.27 6.07 13.94
N GLN A 73 -11.94 5.71 12.85
CA GLN A 73 -12.65 4.44 12.72
C GLN A 73 -11.73 3.23 12.87
N ALA A 74 -10.51 3.30 12.29
CA ALA A 74 -9.52 2.24 12.43
C ALA A 74 -9.04 2.07 13.88
N ARG A 75 -8.78 3.18 14.58
CA ARG A 75 -8.40 3.18 16.01
C ARG A 75 -9.49 2.59 16.89
N ALA A 76 -10.75 2.94 16.65
CA ALA A 76 -11.88 2.39 17.40
C ALA A 76 -11.98 0.86 17.29
N LYS A 77 -11.62 0.27 16.15
CA LYS A 77 -11.61 -1.18 15.93
C LYS A 77 -10.56 -1.93 16.75
N ILE A 78 -9.50 -1.26 17.19
CA ILE A 78 -8.41 -1.88 17.96
C ILE A 78 -8.42 -1.48 19.44
N GLU A 79 -9.34 -0.64 19.86
CA GLU A 79 -9.46 -0.20 21.24
C GLU A 79 -9.65 -1.41 22.19
N GLY A 80 -8.85 -1.47 23.24
CA GLY A 80 -8.86 -2.58 24.22
C GLY A 80 -8.31 -3.90 23.70
N ARG A 81 -7.76 -3.97 22.48
CA ARG A 81 -7.16 -5.17 21.91
C ARG A 81 -5.64 -5.14 22.09
N ASP A 82 -5.04 -6.28 22.49
CA ASP A 82 -3.57 -6.44 22.57
C ASP A 82 -3.00 -6.75 21.17
N LEU A 83 -2.90 -5.72 20.34
CA LEU A 83 -2.36 -5.81 18.98
C LEU A 83 -1.24 -4.80 18.76
N ARG A 84 -0.16 -5.23 18.13
CA ARG A 84 0.88 -4.32 17.63
C ARG A 84 0.41 -3.64 16.34
N CYS A 85 -0.60 -2.78 16.49
CA CYS A 85 -1.23 -2.05 15.39
C CYS A 85 -1.47 -0.60 15.81
N ARG A 86 -1.03 0.33 14.99
CA ARG A 86 -1.20 1.76 15.21
C ARG A 86 -1.69 2.42 13.94
N PHE A 87 -2.41 3.52 14.08
CA PHE A 87 -2.91 4.31 12.96
C PHE A 87 -2.54 5.78 13.11
N ALA A 88 -2.14 6.42 12.01
CA ALA A 88 -1.81 7.84 11.97
C ALA A 88 -2.42 8.52 10.75
N THR A 89 -2.89 9.75 10.94
CA THR A 89 -3.29 10.61 9.82
C THR A 89 -2.04 11.17 9.17
N LEU A 90 -1.85 10.87 7.89
CA LEU A 90 -0.67 11.27 7.12
C LEU A 90 -1.01 11.43 5.64
N ASP A 91 -0.65 12.57 5.07
CA ASP A 91 -0.51 12.68 3.62
C ASP A 91 0.83 12.07 3.21
N PHE A 92 0.75 10.88 2.60
CA PHE A 92 1.93 10.09 2.26
C PHE A 92 2.85 10.77 1.25
N LEU A 93 2.34 11.67 0.39
CA LEU A 93 3.18 12.41 -0.55
C LEU A 93 3.78 13.68 0.04
N ALA A 94 3.21 14.20 1.13
CA ALA A 94 3.62 15.49 1.70
C ALA A 94 4.60 15.37 2.87
N ALA A 95 4.62 14.23 3.57
CA ALA A 95 5.41 14.07 4.79
C ALA A 95 6.10 12.70 4.87
N PRO A 96 7.27 12.61 5.52
CA PRO A 96 7.93 11.35 5.77
C PRO A 96 7.11 10.48 6.73
N VAL A 97 7.13 9.17 6.50
CA VAL A 97 6.47 8.21 7.38
C VAL A 97 7.23 8.09 8.70
N PRO A 98 6.56 8.22 9.85
CA PRO A 98 7.20 8.02 11.16
C PRO A 98 7.52 6.55 11.40
N ASP A 99 8.35 6.29 12.40
CA ASP A 99 8.65 4.95 12.90
C ASP A 99 9.29 3.97 11.89
N GLY A 100 9.80 4.44 10.74
CA GLY A 100 10.54 3.59 9.78
C GLY A 100 11.92 3.16 10.32
N PRO A 101 12.66 2.34 9.56
CA PRO A 101 12.23 1.71 8.33
C PRO A 101 11.38 0.45 8.54
N PHE A 102 10.70 0.01 7.46
CA PHE A 102 9.80 -1.15 7.44
C PHE A 102 10.38 -2.28 6.58
N HIS A 103 10.00 -3.51 6.87
CA HIS A 103 10.37 -4.68 6.07
C HIS A 103 9.34 -4.97 4.97
N PHE A 104 8.11 -4.53 5.22
CA PHE A 104 7.01 -4.70 4.29
C PHE A 104 6.18 -3.41 4.20
N VAL A 105 5.86 -3.02 2.99
CA VAL A 105 4.88 -1.97 2.69
C VAL A 105 3.74 -2.61 1.90
N PHE A 106 2.53 -2.29 2.26
CA PHE A 106 1.33 -2.72 1.55
C PHE A 106 0.46 -1.51 1.20
N ASP A 107 -0.12 -1.51 0.03
CA ASP A 107 -1.25 -0.65 -0.32
C ASP A 107 -2.25 -1.38 -1.21
N ARG A 108 -3.52 -1.09 -0.97
CA ARG A 108 -4.62 -1.57 -1.80
C ARG A 108 -5.36 -0.38 -2.37
N GLY A 109 -5.03 -0.03 -3.60
CA GLY A 109 -5.71 1.03 -4.29
C GLY A 109 -5.33 2.45 -3.85
N CYS A 110 -4.22 2.63 -3.13
CA CYS A 110 -3.70 3.96 -2.81
C CYS A 110 -2.83 4.50 -3.94
N PHE A 111 -1.87 3.74 -4.43
CA PHE A 111 -0.99 4.14 -5.54
C PHE A 111 -1.76 4.57 -6.79
N HIS A 112 -2.84 3.90 -7.13
CA HIS A 112 -3.56 4.15 -8.39
C HIS A 112 -4.44 5.40 -8.39
N VAL A 113 -4.68 6.04 -7.23
CA VAL A 113 -5.51 7.25 -7.17
C VAL A 113 -4.81 8.50 -7.69
N PHE A 114 -3.49 8.47 -7.77
CA PHE A 114 -2.69 9.59 -8.26
C PHE A 114 -2.68 9.61 -9.79
N ASP A 115 -3.31 10.63 -10.38
CA ASP A 115 -3.45 10.73 -11.83
C ASP A 115 -2.16 11.20 -12.51
N GLU A 116 -1.36 12.03 -11.85
CA GLU A 116 -0.13 12.56 -12.41
C GLU A 116 1.02 11.54 -12.31
N PRO A 117 1.77 11.31 -13.40
CA PRO A 117 2.92 10.39 -13.41
C PRO A 117 3.97 10.73 -12.34
N GLU A 118 4.21 12.02 -12.11
CA GLU A 118 5.17 12.54 -11.12
C GLU A 118 4.74 12.20 -9.69
N GLU A 119 3.46 12.20 -9.39
CA GLU A 119 2.94 11.82 -8.08
C GLU A 119 3.13 10.31 -7.84
N ARG A 120 2.86 9.47 -8.85
CA ARG A 120 3.12 8.03 -8.76
C ARG A 120 4.61 7.73 -8.59
N ALA A 121 5.49 8.45 -9.30
CA ALA A 121 6.93 8.33 -9.13
C ALA A 121 7.37 8.74 -7.70
N ARG A 122 6.84 9.85 -7.18
CA ARG A 122 7.09 10.29 -5.79
C ARG A 122 6.59 9.25 -4.79
N PHE A 123 5.43 8.65 -5.03
CA PHE A 123 4.91 7.58 -4.18
C PHE A 123 5.90 6.41 -4.09
N ALA A 124 6.42 5.95 -5.24
CA ALA A 124 7.41 4.87 -5.28
C ALA A 124 8.73 5.23 -4.58
N VAL A 125 9.19 6.49 -4.72
CA VAL A 125 10.37 7.01 -4.00
C VAL A 125 10.13 7.03 -2.48
N GLN A 126 8.95 7.47 -2.03
CA GLN A 126 8.59 7.46 -0.61
C GLN A 126 8.54 6.04 -0.04
N VAL A 127 7.96 5.09 -0.80
CA VAL A 127 7.98 3.67 -0.41
C VAL A 127 9.41 3.15 -0.30
N ALA A 128 10.26 3.44 -1.30
CA ALA A 128 11.66 3.04 -1.27
C ALA A 128 12.40 3.60 -0.04
N GLY A 129 12.14 4.86 0.31
CA GLY A 129 12.72 5.51 1.49
C GLY A 129 12.20 4.96 2.82
N ALA A 130 10.99 4.40 2.83
CA ALA A 130 10.39 3.80 4.02
C ALA A 130 10.83 2.34 4.25
N LEU A 131 11.38 1.66 3.25
CA LEU A 131 11.80 0.26 3.31
C LEU A 131 13.25 0.09 3.80
N VAL A 132 13.49 -0.99 4.53
CA VAL A 132 14.86 -1.50 4.73
C VAL A 132 15.45 -2.01 3.39
N PRO A 133 16.79 -2.07 3.23
CA PRO A 133 17.39 -2.75 2.08
C PRO A 133 16.86 -4.19 1.95
N GLY A 134 16.35 -4.55 0.77
CA GLY A 134 15.70 -5.83 0.52
C GLY A 134 14.26 -5.96 1.00
N GLY A 135 13.69 -4.92 1.64
CA GLY A 135 12.29 -4.88 2.04
C GLY A 135 11.34 -4.89 0.84
N LEU A 136 10.14 -5.39 1.05
CA LEU A 136 9.14 -5.65 0.01
C LEU A 136 8.00 -4.63 0.03
N TRP A 137 7.54 -4.27 -1.15
CA TRP A 137 6.29 -3.54 -1.34
C TRP A 137 5.33 -4.36 -2.20
N LEU A 138 4.15 -4.65 -1.67
CA LEU A 138 3.02 -5.21 -2.40
C LEU A 138 1.99 -4.11 -2.64
N SER A 139 1.72 -3.82 -3.90
CA SER A 139 0.68 -2.88 -4.33
C SER A 139 -0.39 -3.59 -5.16
N LEU A 140 -1.65 -3.39 -4.81
CA LEU A 140 -2.79 -3.87 -5.58
C LEU A 140 -3.44 -2.70 -6.32
N ILE A 141 -3.33 -2.71 -7.63
CA ILE A 141 -3.54 -1.55 -8.49
C ILE A 141 -4.68 -1.86 -9.48
N GLY A 142 -5.64 -0.95 -9.65
CA GLY A 142 -6.67 -1.10 -10.70
C GLY A 142 -6.06 -1.16 -12.09
N SER A 143 -6.48 -2.14 -12.90
CA SER A 143 -5.92 -2.42 -14.22
C SER A 143 -6.72 -1.78 -15.34
N THR A 144 -6.03 -1.27 -16.38
CA THR A 144 -6.64 -0.86 -17.65
C THR A 144 -7.10 -2.05 -18.50
N GLU A 145 -6.68 -3.26 -18.15
CA GLU A 145 -7.11 -4.46 -18.87
C GLU A 145 -8.59 -4.77 -18.64
N GLY A 146 -9.20 -5.45 -19.60
CA GLY A 146 -10.61 -5.81 -19.58
C GLY A 146 -11.50 -4.73 -20.21
N ALA A 147 -12.83 -4.91 -20.10
CA ALA A 147 -13.80 -4.03 -20.70
C ALA A 147 -13.71 -2.58 -20.15
N PRO A 148 -13.97 -1.56 -20.98
CA PRO A 148 -14.12 -0.19 -20.49
C PRO A 148 -15.23 -0.11 -19.45
N ARG A 149 -15.03 0.74 -18.45
CA ARG A 149 -16.02 1.01 -17.41
C ARG A 149 -15.96 2.48 -17.01
N GLU A 150 -17.11 3.05 -16.68
CA GLU A 150 -17.23 4.44 -16.25
C GLU A 150 -17.10 4.58 -14.72
N VAL A 151 -17.41 3.51 -13.98
CA VAL A 151 -17.41 3.50 -12.52
C VAL A 151 -16.43 2.46 -11.99
N GLY A 152 -15.80 2.74 -10.88
CA GLY A 152 -14.87 1.83 -10.20
C GLY A 152 -13.53 2.51 -9.86
N PRO A 153 -12.56 1.74 -9.33
CA PRO A 153 -11.26 2.29 -8.97
C PRO A 153 -10.52 2.85 -10.19
N PRO A 154 -9.68 3.89 -10.02
CA PRO A 154 -8.77 4.35 -11.05
C PRO A 154 -7.96 3.19 -11.65
N ARG A 155 -7.59 3.32 -12.91
CA ARG A 155 -6.96 2.24 -13.68
C ARG A 155 -5.60 2.68 -14.19
N ARG A 156 -4.62 1.77 -14.09
CA ARG A 156 -3.26 2.00 -14.59
C ARG A 156 -2.84 0.86 -15.51
N SER A 157 -2.13 1.19 -16.57
CA SER A 157 -1.51 0.19 -17.44
C SER A 157 -0.23 -0.35 -16.78
N ALA A 158 0.22 -1.53 -17.20
CA ALA A 158 1.50 -2.09 -16.79
C ALA A 158 2.68 -1.13 -17.07
N ARG A 159 2.61 -0.39 -18.19
CA ARG A 159 3.61 0.61 -18.55
C ARG A 159 3.68 1.76 -17.54
N GLU A 160 2.55 2.34 -17.15
CA GLU A 160 2.50 3.43 -16.16
C GLU A 160 3.06 2.97 -14.81
N ILE A 161 2.74 1.74 -14.40
CA ILE A 161 3.25 1.13 -13.18
C ILE A 161 4.78 0.99 -13.25
N ALA A 162 5.29 0.39 -14.33
CA ALA A 162 6.72 0.17 -14.51
C ALA A 162 7.49 1.49 -14.54
N LEU A 163 7.01 2.49 -15.28
CA LEU A 163 7.67 3.80 -15.35
C LEU A 163 7.72 4.54 -14.00
N ALA A 164 6.73 4.33 -13.13
CA ALA A 164 6.70 4.97 -11.82
C ALA A 164 7.56 4.21 -10.78
N ILE A 165 7.57 2.88 -10.82
CA ILE A 165 8.15 2.05 -9.75
C ILE A 165 9.60 1.67 -10.04
N GLU A 166 9.90 1.25 -11.27
CA GLU A 166 11.21 0.69 -11.64
C GLU A 166 12.39 1.64 -11.39
N PRO A 167 12.29 2.97 -11.54
CA PRO A 167 13.39 3.87 -11.20
C PRO A 167 13.81 3.84 -9.72
N ALA A 168 12.86 3.59 -8.80
CA ALA A 168 13.11 3.61 -7.36
C ALA A 168 13.31 2.21 -6.75
N LEU A 169 12.63 1.21 -7.29
CA LEU A 169 12.54 -0.15 -6.75
C LEU A 169 12.78 -1.19 -7.85
N GLU A 170 13.11 -2.40 -7.45
CA GLU A 170 13.14 -3.56 -8.35
C GLU A 170 11.77 -4.21 -8.40
N ILE A 171 11.15 -4.28 -9.57
CA ILE A 171 9.89 -5.02 -9.75
C ILE A 171 10.22 -6.51 -9.83
N LEU A 172 9.74 -7.28 -8.85
CA LEU A 172 9.91 -8.74 -8.81
C LEU A 172 8.81 -9.46 -9.58
N GLU A 173 7.59 -8.93 -9.49
CA GLU A 173 6.41 -9.51 -10.13
C GLU A 173 5.41 -8.40 -10.49
N LEU A 174 4.90 -8.46 -11.71
CA LEU A 174 3.75 -7.68 -12.15
C LEU A 174 2.83 -8.63 -12.93
N ARG A 175 1.74 -9.03 -12.30
CA ARG A 175 0.78 -9.97 -12.90
C ARG A 175 -0.66 -9.47 -12.86
N SER A 176 -1.46 -9.95 -13.80
CA SER A 176 -2.90 -9.74 -13.80
C SER A 176 -3.54 -10.38 -12.56
N ALA A 177 -4.48 -9.65 -11.97
CA ALA A 177 -5.25 -10.06 -10.80
C ALA A 177 -6.67 -9.51 -10.88
N GLU A 178 -7.47 -9.73 -9.85
CA GLU A 178 -8.82 -9.19 -9.72
C GLU A 178 -9.08 -8.76 -8.28
N PHE A 179 -9.68 -7.58 -8.10
CA PHE A 179 -10.26 -7.20 -6.83
C PHE A 179 -11.54 -8.00 -6.62
N ARG A 180 -11.55 -8.92 -5.69
CA ARG A 180 -12.74 -9.75 -5.41
C ARG A 180 -13.95 -8.94 -4.92
N SER A 181 -13.71 -7.76 -4.34
CA SER A 181 -14.78 -6.89 -3.87
C SER A 181 -15.62 -6.27 -4.98
N HIS A 182 -15.14 -6.26 -6.24
CA HIS A 182 -15.77 -5.52 -7.34
C HIS A 182 -15.70 -6.23 -8.70
N ASP A 183 -15.21 -7.46 -8.78
CA ASP A 183 -14.91 -8.18 -10.02
C ASP A 183 -14.11 -7.32 -11.02
N ALA A 184 -13.29 -6.42 -10.47
CA ALA A 184 -12.54 -5.46 -11.25
C ALA A 184 -11.13 -5.96 -11.50
N LYS A 185 -10.69 -5.90 -12.76
CA LYS A 185 -9.31 -6.23 -13.13
C LYS A 185 -8.32 -5.38 -12.35
N ALA A 186 -7.29 -6.02 -11.86
CA ALA A 186 -6.24 -5.43 -11.05
C ALA A 186 -4.86 -5.92 -11.52
N TRP A 187 -3.83 -5.25 -11.03
CA TRP A 187 -2.46 -5.71 -11.05
C TRP A 187 -2.04 -6.08 -9.62
N PHE A 188 -1.42 -7.22 -9.48
CA PHE A 188 -0.60 -7.57 -8.34
C PHE A 188 0.83 -7.14 -8.68
N CYS A 189 1.36 -6.16 -7.97
CA CYS A 189 2.72 -5.65 -8.16
C CYS A 189 3.52 -5.89 -6.88
N LEU A 190 4.55 -6.74 -6.96
CA LEU A 190 5.52 -6.95 -5.91
C LEU A 190 6.84 -6.30 -6.31
N ALA A 191 7.32 -5.37 -5.49
CA ALA A 191 8.60 -4.71 -5.70
C ALA A 191 9.50 -4.83 -4.47
N ARG A 192 10.79 -4.60 -4.65
CA ARG A 192 11.81 -4.73 -3.60
C ARG A 192 12.71 -3.50 -3.55
N GLN A 193 13.03 -3.04 -2.34
CA GLN A 193 14.09 -2.05 -2.15
C GLN A 193 15.42 -2.64 -2.57
N ARG A 194 16.13 -1.95 -3.47
CA ARG A 194 17.42 -2.41 -3.96
C ARG A 194 18.44 -2.45 -2.83
N THR A 195 19.15 -3.57 -2.72
CA THR A 195 20.34 -3.65 -1.88
C THR A 195 21.51 -3.01 -2.65
N ILE A 196 22.00 -1.87 -2.16
CA ILE A 196 23.25 -1.32 -2.69
C ILE A 196 24.36 -2.28 -2.25
N PRO A 197 25.13 -2.90 -3.17
CA PRO A 197 26.31 -3.67 -2.77
C PRO A 197 27.22 -2.77 -1.95
N ALA A 198 27.70 -3.26 -0.79
CA ALA A 198 28.70 -2.54 -0.01
C ALA A 198 29.88 -2.26 -0.96
N GLN A 199 30.22 -0.99 -1.18
CA GLN A 199 31.42 -0.65 -1.93
C GLN A 199 32.62 -1.28 -1.21
N PRO A 200 33.51 -2.01 -1.91
CA PRO A 200 34.71 -2.50 -1.30
C PRO A 200 35.47 -1.30 -0.74
N SER A 201 35.80 -1.34 0.55
CA SER A 201 36.62 -0.31 1.18
C SER A 201 37.94 -0.25 0.42
N THR A 202 38.19 0.81 -0.33
CA THR A 202 39.52 1.10 -0.86
C THR A 202 40.41 1.34 0.34
N ARG A 203 41.12 0.30 0.75
CA ARG A 203 42.29 0.47 1.62
C ARG A 203 43.29 1.26 0.80
N HIS A 204 43.54 2.49 1.17
CA HIS A 204 44.75 3.21 0.79
C HIS A 204 45.85 2.64 1.70
N ASP A 205 46.73 1.83 1.09
CA ASP A 205 48.03 1.50 1.65
C ASP A 205 48.97 2.69 1.52
#